data_2b7be6784ae018533a571df1b06d058a
#
_entry.id   2b7be6784ae018533a571df1b06d058a
#
_cell.length_a   1.000
_cell.length_b   1.000
_cell.length_c   1.000
_cell.angle_alpha   90.00
_cell.angle_beta   90.00
_cell.angle_gamma   90.00
#
_symmetry.space_group_name_H-M   'P 1'
#
loop_
_entity.id
_entity.type
_entity.pdbx_description
1 polymer ?
#
loop_
_entity_poly.entity_id
_entity_poly.type
_entity_poly.pdbx_seq_one_letter_code
_entity_poly.pdbx_strand_id
1 'polypeptide(L)'
;MKRRIIINGSRVHDVGYRPFLLEYALINGFVHFFAMNVLKDGEQQVIITLNEKEETISSFISYLLSNKPEFAEVSDIRSEEYEGEVVQIGTYLQDLQFEQLCKGIPAILRMEESQKEGVLPENYAW
;
A
#
# COMPACT_ATOMS: atom_id res chain seq x y z
N MET A 1 -8.97 -3.04 19.06
CA MET A 1 -8.37 -4.37 18.74
C MET A 1 -7.29 -4.18 17.70
N LYS A 2 -6.11 -4.75 17.95
CA LYS A 2 -5.00 -4.73 17.00
C LYS A 2 -4.97 -6.03 16.21
N ARG A 3 -4.84 -5.92 14.89
CA ARG A 3 -4.79 -7.10 14.01
C ARG A 3 -3.73 -6.89 12.95
N ARG A 4 -3.16 -7.99 12.51
CA ARG A 4 -2.28 -8.04 11.35
C ARG A 4 -2.95 -8.91 10.29
N ILE A 5 -3.11 -8.35 9.10
CA ILE A 5 -3.70 -9.05 7.97
C ILE A 5 -2.60 -9.26 6.95
N ILE A 6 -2.48 -10.48 6.45
CA ILE A 6 -1.45 -10.87 5.49
C ILE A 6 -2.14 -11.31 4.20
N ILE A 7 -1.86 -10.60 3.13
CA ILE A 7 -2.33 -10.93 1.78
C ILE A 7 -1.18 -11.58 1.05
N ASN A 8 -1.33 -12.86 0.72
CA ASN A 8 -0.31 -13.63 -0.01
C ASN A 8 -0.72 -13.79 -1.46
N GLY A 9 0.24 -13.76 -2.37
CA GLY A 9 -0.04 -14.04 -3.76
C GLY A 9 1.20 -14.06 -4.63
N SER A 10 1.02 -14.49 -5.86
CA SER A 10 2.07 -14.46 -6.88
C SER A 10 2.30 -13.04 -7.39
N ARG A 11 1.29 -12.18 -7.30
CA ARG A 11 1.36 -10.79 -7.76
C ARG A 11 0.48 -9.89 -6.90
N VAL A 12 1.07 -9.37 -5.83
CA VAL A 12 0.41 -8.40 -4.95
C VAL A 12 1.26 -7.13 -4.77
N HIS A 13 2.49 -7.12 -5.29
CA HIS A 13 3.34 -5.93 -5.36
C HIS A 13 3.20 -5.26 -6.71
N ASP A 14 3.38 -3.93 -6.75
CA ASP A 14 3.35 -3.11 -7.97
C ASP A 14 2.05 -3.24 -8.78
N VAL A 15 0.96 -3.56 -8.10
CA VAL A 15 -0.39 -3.61 -8.67
C VAL A 15 -1.33 -2.60 -8.01
N GLY A 16 -0.78 -1.68 -7.21
CA GLY A 16 -1.56 -0.64 -6.55
C GLY A 16 -2.31 -1.11 -5.31
N TYR A 17 -1.87 -2.20 -4.68
CA TYR A 17 -2.56 -2.75 -3.50
C TYR A 17 -2.53 -1.78 -2.32
N ARG A 18 -1.36 -1.20 -2.00
CA ARG A 18 -1.25 -0.31 -0.84
C ARG A 18 -2.11 0.96 -0.99
N PRO A 19 -2.12 1.64 -2.15
CA PRO A 19 -3.06 2.74 -2.35
C PRO A 19 -4.53 2.31 -2.29
N PHE A 20 -4.84 1.15 -2.83
CA PHE A 20 -6.18 0.56 -2.79
C PHE A 20 -6.67 0.37 -1.35
N LEU A 21 -5.82 -0.18 -0.49
CA LEU A 21 -6.11 -0.40 0.92
C LEU A 21 -6.22 0.92 1.69
N LEU A 22 -5.32 1.86 1.42
CA LEU A 22 -5.32 3.16 2.08
C LEU A 22 -6.58 3.95 1.74
N GLU A 23 -7.05 3.89 0.50
CA GLU A 23 -8.29 4.56 0.09
C GLU A 23 -9.47 4.04 0.92
N TYR A 24 -9.61 2.73 1.07
CA TYR A 24 -10.66 2.15 1.89
C TYR A 24 -10.55 2.64 3.34
N ALA A 25 -9.35 2.61 3.90
CA ALA A 25 -9.12 3.00 5.28
C ALA A 25 -9.47 4.47 5.52
N LEU A 26 -9.10 5.36 4.59
CA LEU A 26 -9.42 6.78 4.69
C LEU A 26 -10.93 7.02 4.58
N ILE A 27 -11.59 6.39 3.62
CA ILE A 27 -13.04 6.54 3.43
C ILE A 27 -13.81 6.05 4.65
N ASN A 28 -13.35 5.00 5.30
CA ASN A 28 -14.01 4.39 6.45
C ASN A 28 -13.53 4.94 7.80
N GLY A 29 -12.72 6.00 7.79
CA GLY A 29 -12.33 6.70 9.01
C GLY A 29 -11.38 5.96 9.92
N PHE A 30 -10.53 5.09 9.38
CA PHE A 30 -9.50 4.42 10.17
C PHE A 30 -8.55 5.46 10.78
N VAL A 31 -8.18 5.25 12.05
CA VAL A 31 -7.25 6.13 12.77
C VAL A 31 -5.83 5.58 12.71
N HIS A 32 -5.67 4.27 12.86
CA HIS A 32 -4.37 3.60 12.88
C HIS A 32 -4.31 2.58 11.75
N PHE A 33 -3.33 2.71 10.88
CA PHE A 33 -3.22 1.88 9.70
C PHE A 33 -1.80 1.93 9.14
N PHE A 34 -1.28 0.78 8.75
CA PHE A 34 0.00 0.66 8.07
C PHE A 34 -0.05 -0.54 7.13
N ALA A 35 0.59 -0.42 5.97
CA ALA A 35 0.70 -1.52 5.02
C ALA A 35 2.10 -1.53 4.42
N MET A 36 2.67 -2.71 4.22
CA MET A 36 4.00 -2.88 3.68
C MET A 36 4.07 -4.08 2.76
N ASN A 37 4.95 -3.99 1.76
CA ASN A 37 5.26 -5.10 0.87
C ASN A 37 6.41 -5.92 1.46
N VAL A 38 6.26 -7.25 1.46
CA VAL A 38 7.27 -8.17 1.96
C VAL A 38 7.43 -9.32 0.97
N LEU A 39 8.67 -9.77 0.76
CA LEU A 39 8.96 -11.03 0.06
C LEU A 39 9.31 -12.08 1.10
N LYS A 40 8.63 -13.22 1.03
CA LYS A 40 8.87 -14.33 1.93
C LYS A 40 8.88 -15.62 1.13
N ASP A 41 10.01 -16.31 1.13
CA ASP A 41 10.19 -17.58 0.42
C ASP A 41 9.79 -17.49 -1.06
N GLY A 42 10.10 -16.36 -1.70
CA GLY A 42 9.78 -16.12 -3.11
C GLY A 42 8.34 -15.70 -3.37
N GLU A 43 7.48 -15.68 -2.36
CA GLU A 43 6.10 -15.24 -2.47
C GLU A 43 5.95 -13.79 -2.05
N GLN A 44 5.11 -13.06 -2.77
CA GLN A 44 4.81 -11.67 -2.43
C GLN A 44 3.74 -11.60 -1.36
N GLN A 45 3.94 -10.70 -0.40
CA GLN A 45 2.97 -10.43 0.66
C GLN A 45 2.72 -8.95 0.78
N VAL A 46 1.48 -8.58 1.10
CA VAL A 46 1.15 -7.26 1.63
C VAL A 46 0.71 -7.48 3.07
N ILE A 47 1.42 -6.87 4.01
CA ILE A 47 1.13 -7.00 5.44
C ILE A 47 0.51 -5.70 5.92
N ILE A 48 -0.65 -5.81 6.53
CA ILE A 48 -1.43 -4.69 7.04
C ILE A 48 -1.50 -4.81 8.55
N THR A 49 -1.19 -3.72 9.27
CA THR A 49 -1.45 -3.64 10.70
C THR A 49 -2.47 -2.53 10.95
N LEU A 50 -3.38 -2.78 11.86
CA LEU A 50 -4.42 -1.81 12.18
C LEU A 50 -4.88 -1.96 13.63
N ASN A 51 -5.54 -0.92 14.14
CA ASN A 51 -6.11 -0.91 15.49
C ASN A 51 -7.46 -0.23 15.41
N GLU A 52 -8.52 -1.04 15.29
CA GLU A 52 -9.89 -0.59 15.11
C GLU A 52 -10.85 -1.47 15.92
N LYS A 53 -12.11 -1.14 15.90
CA LYS A 53 -13.15 -1.97 16.53
C LYS A 53 -13.30 -3.28 15.77
N GLU A 54 -13.72 -4.32 16.48
CA GLU A 54 -13.90 -5.65 15.90
C GLU A 54 -14.81 -5.63 14.66
N GLU A 55 -15.93 -4.90 14.73
CA GLU A 55 -16.87 -4.81 13.61
C GLU A 55 -16.22 -4.15 12.39
N THR A 56 -15.42 -3.12 12.62
CA THR A 56 -14.70 -2.43 11.56
C THR A 56 -13.70 -3.34 10.89
N ILE A 57 -12.96 -4.12 11.67
CA ILE A 57 -12.00 -5.10 11.17
C ILE A 57 -12.72 -6.19 10.36
N SER A 58 -13.82 -6.71 10.87
CA SER A 58 -14.59 -7.73 10.16
C SER A 58 -15.11 -7.24 8.82
N SER A 59 -15.60 -6.01 8.76
CA SER A 59 -16.05 -5.39 7.51
C SER A 59 -14.90 -5.22 6.52
N PHE A 60 -13.74 -4.83 7.01
CA PHE A 60 -12.54 -4.68 6.19
C PHE A 60 -12.11 -6.02 5.59
N ILE A 61 -12.05 -7.07 6.41
CA ILE A 61 -11.69 -8.42 5.94
C ILE A 61 -12.69 -8.91 4.89
N SER A 62 -13.98 -8.70 5.11
CA SER A 62 -15.01 -9.06 4.14
C SER A 62 -14.82 -8.33 2.81
N TYR A 63 -14.45 -7.05 2.88
CA TYR A 63 -14.16 -6.26 1.68
C TYR A 63 -12.94 -6.83 0.94
N LEU A 64 -11.87 -7.18 1.65
CA LEU A 64 -10.66 -7.74 1.05
C LEU A 64 -10.89 -9.09 0.38
N LEU A 65 -11.80 -9.89 0.92
CA LEU A 65 -12.13 -11.19 0.33
C LEU A 65 -12.92 -11.07 -0.97
N SER A 66 -13.58 -9.95 -1.19
CA SER A 66 -14.45 -9.72 -2.36
C SER A 66 -13.88 -8.72 -3.34
N ASN A 67 -12.83 -7.98 -3.00
CA ASN A 67 -12.30 -6.90 -3.82
C ASN A 67 -10.78 -6.90 -3.81
N LYS A 68 -10.19 -6.63 -4.96
CA LYS A 68 -8.74 -6.52 -5.11
C LYS A 68 -8.42 -5.60 -6.29
N PRO A 69 -7.19 -5.07 -6.36
CA PRO A 69 -6.76 -4.37 -7.57
C PRO A 69 -6.85 -5.27 -8.80
N GLU A 70 -7.10 -4.68 -9.96
CA GLU A 70 -7.41 -5.40 -11.20
C GLU A 70 -6.38 -6.49 -11.55
N PHE A 71 -5.10 -6.19 -11.39
CA PHE A 71 -4.04 -7.11 -11.80
C PHE A 71 -3.46 -7.94 -10.65
N ALA A 72 -4.06 -7.87 -9.47
CA ALA A 72 -3.58 -8.64 -8.34
C ALA A 72 -3.93 -10.12 -8.48
N GLU A 73 -2.99 -10.97 -8.09
CA GLU A 73 -3.18 -12.43 -8.04
C GLU A 73 -2.97 -12.87 -6.59
N VAL A 74 -4.07 -13.13 -5.89
CA VAL A 74 -4.09 -13.43 -4.47
C VAL A 74 -4.28 -14.92 -4.26
N SER A 75 -3.42 -15.53 -3.43
CA SER A 75 -3.51 -16.94 -3.04
C SER A 75 -4.37 -17.12 -1.80
N ASP A 76 -4.12 -16.33 -0.76
CA ASP A 76 -4.87 -16.37 0.47
C ASP A 76 -4.74 -15.07 1.25
N ILE A 77 -5.67 -14.88 2.19
CA ILE A 77 -5.68 -13.75 3.11
C ILE A 77 -5.83 -14.31 4.51
N ARG A 78 -4.89 -13.96 5.41
CA ARG A 78 -4.91 -14.42 6.80
C ARG A 78 -5.02 -13.24 7.73
N SER A 79 -5.62 -13.47 8.89
CA SER A 79 -5.73 -12.47 9.96
C SER A 79 -5.22 -13.08 11.26
N GLU A 80 -4.42 -12.33 12.00
CA GLU A 80 -3.86 -12.77 13.27
C GLU A 80 -3.78 -11.62 14.26
N GLU A 81 -3.63 -11.95 15.54
CA GLU A 81 -3.43 -10.95 16.57
C GLU A 81 -2.11 -10.24 16.39
N TYR A 82 -2.07 -8.96 16.78
CA TYR A 82 -0.88 -8.14 16.70
C TYR A 82 -0.69 -7.37 18.01
N GLU A 83 0.52 -7.40 18.55
CA GLU A 83 0.83 -6.74 19.82
C GLU A 83 1.69 -5.50 19.66
N GLY A 84 2.18 -5.23 18.45
CA GLY A 84 3.03 -4.09 18.18
C GLY A 84 2.28 -2.78 18.13
N GLU A 85 3.01 -1.72 17.88
CA GLU A 85 2.45 -0.39 17.68
C GLU A 85 1.93 -0.25 16.25
N VAL A 86 0.82 0.46 16.09
CA VAL A 86 0.28 0.80 14.78
C VAL A 86 0.31 2.32 14.64
N VAL A 87 0.94 2.81 13.59
CA VAL A 87 1.05 4.25 13.35
C VAL A 87 -0.32 4.84 13.00
N GLN A 88 -0.46 6.14 13.24
CA GLN A 88 -1.63 6.87 12.78
C GLN A 88 -1.64 6.89 11.25
N ILE A 89 -2.83 6.81 10.66
CA ILE A 89 -2.98 6.71 9.21
C ILE A 89 -2.35 7.89 8.46
N GLY A 90 -2.36 9.08 9.06
CA GLY A 90 -1.71 10.25 8.47
C GLY A 90 -0.20 10.07 8.32
N THR A 91 0.45 9.42 9.28
CA THR A 91 1.87 9.10 9.20
C THR A 91 2.15 8.15 8.05
N TYR A 92 1.34 7.11 7.90
CA TYR A 92 1.48 6.17 6.79
C TYR A 92 1.25 6.85 5.44
N LEU A 93 0.24 7.71 5.36
CA LEU A 93 -0.03 8.49 4.13
C LEU A 93 1.19 9.31 3.71
N GLN A 94 1.82 10.01 4.67
CA GLN A 94 3.03 10.79 4.40
C GLN A 94 4.17 9.89 3.93
N ASP A 95 4.38 8.75 4.59
CA ASP A 95 5.43 7.80 4.21
C ASP A 95 5.21 7.25 2.80
N LEU A 96 3.97 6.91 2.46
CA LEU A 96 3.64 6.40 1.13
C LEU A 96 3.84 7.48 0.05
N GLN A 97 3.43 8.72 0.32
CA GLN A 97 3.65 9.84 -0.58
C GLN A 97 5.14 10.09 -0.79
N PHE A 98 5.93 10.06 0.27
CA PHE A 98 7.38 10.23 0.19
C PHE A 98 8.02 9.11 -0.64
N GLU A 99 7.60 7.87 -0.43
CA GLU A 99 8.09 6.74 -1.22
C GLU A 99 7.80 6.94 -2.71
N GLN A 100 6.58 7.35 -3.05
CA GLN A 100 6.22 7.61 -4.45
C GLN A 100 7.05 8.74 -5.04
N LEU A 101 7.29 9.80 -4.27
CA LEU A 101 8.12 10.92 -4.68
C LEU A 101 9.55 10.47 -4.96
N CYS A 102 10.12 9.67 -4.06
CA CYS A 102 11.47 9.13 -4.23
C CYS A 102 11.58 8.24 -5.48
N LYS A 103 10.56 7.46 -5.79
CA LYS A 103 10.52 6.66 -7.01
C LYS A 103 10.50 7.51 -8.26
N GLY A 104 9.96 8.72 -8.20
CA GLY A 104 9.92 9.66 -9.31
C GLY A 104 11.24 10.35 -9.59
N ILE A 105 12.12 10.52 -8.60
CA ILE A 105 13.40 11.23 -8.76
C ILE A 105 14.27 10.66 -9.87
N PRO A 106 14.51 9.35 -9.97
CA PRO A 106 15.30 8.79 -11.06
C PRO A 106 14.72 9.10 -12.44
N ALA A 107 13.40 9.10 -12.58
CA ALA A 107 12.74 9.44 -13.84
C ALA A 107 12.98 10.90 -14.20
N ILE A 108 12.92 11.80 -13.22
CA ILE A 108 13.17 13.23 -13.43
C ILE A 108 14.61 13.47 -13.85
N LEU A 109 15.58 12.81 -13.23
CA LEU A 109 16.99 12.92 -13.60
C LEU A 109 17.22 12.49 -15.05
N ARG A 110 16.54 11.43 -15.50
CA ARG A 110 16.60 11.01 -16.90
C ARG A 110 16.00 12.04 -17.85
N MET A 111 14.93 12.71 -17.43
CA MET A 111 14.33 13.80 -18.19
C MET A 111 15.29 14.99 -18.33
N GLU A 112 16.02 15.32 -17.26
CA GLU A 112 17.04 16.39 -17.32
C GLU A 112 18.15 16.07 -18.31
N GLU A 113 18.58 14.82 -18.38
CA GLU A 113 19.54 14.40 -19.39
C GLU A 113 18.98 14.57 -20.80
N SER A 114 17.72 14.25 -21.02
CA SER A 114 17.03 14.48 -22.29
C SER A 114 16.91 15.95 -22.61
N GLN A 115 16.77 16.82 -21.62
CA GLN A 115 16.72 18.27 -21.82
C GLN A 115 18.02 18.85 -22.37
N LYS A 116 19.15 18.21 -22.10
CA LYS A 116 20.44 18.62 -22.73
C LYS A 116 20.38 18.47 -24.23
N GLU A 117 19.45 17.67 -24.74
CA GLU A 117 19.18 17.52 -26.17
C GLU A 117 18.10 18.47 -26.67
N GLY A 118 17.62 19.40 -25.82
CA GLY A 118 16.63 20.40 -26.16
C GLY A 118 15.19 19.97 -26.03
N VAL A 119 14.90 18.84 -25.36
CA VAL A 119 13.56 18.34 -25.18
C VAL A 119 13.13 18.51 -23.73
N LEU A 120 12.01 19.22 -23.51
CA LEU A 120 11.41 19.40 -22.20
C LEU A 120 10.12 18.57 -22.13
N PRO A 121 10.03 17.58 -21.22
CA PRO A 121 8.80 16.79 -21.07
C PRO A 121 7.64 17.67 -20.57
N GLU A 122 6.46 17.52 -21.18
CA GLU A 122 5.28 18.29 -20.82
C GLU A 122 4.71 17.92 -19.44
N ASN A 123 4.89 16.69 -19.02
CA ASN A 123 4.39 16.18 -17.76
C ASN A 123 5.47 16.07 -16.68
N TYR A 124 6.31 17.05 -16.63
CA TYR A 124 7.45 17.13 -15.71
C TYR A 124 7.02 17.60 -14.31
N ALA A 125 5.95 17.16 -13.79
CA ALA A 125 5.47 17.50 -12.46
C ALA A 125 5.04 16.25 -11.69
N TRP A 126 5.17 16.34 -10.38
CA TRP A 126 4.78 15.28 -9.45
C TRP A 126 3.27 15.25 -9.25
#